data_43a6a350d1977976cc6965a7a262907d
#
_entry.id   43a6a350d1977976cc6965a7a262907d
#
_cell.length_a   1.000
_cell.length_b   1.000
_cell.length_c   1.000
_cell.angle_alpha   90.00
_cell.angle_beta   90.00
_cell.angle_gamma   90.00
#
_symmetry.space_group_name_H-M   'P 1'
#
loop_
_entity.id
_entity.type
_entity.pdbx_description
1 polymer ?
#
loop_
_entity_poly.entity_id
_entity_poly.type
_entity_poly.pdbx_seq_one_letter_code
_entity_poly.pdbx_strand_id
1 'polypeptide(L)'
;MRKEAKTMRNLLKRISALLLCLLLVLSLPVTALAEEANDTDEAAAAEEGTTLRILRQKQFLDFAENCRLDSYSRNLSVILLTDIDLTGVDFSGIPIFCGNFDGNGHTVSGLSITRDGSNMGLFRYVDASGVIQNLTVSGAVTPDGSRSAVGGIAGHNAGKIQNCFFDGTVSGSDDVGGIAGINAITGIIDGCHSKGIITGDHRVGGVVGNNLGVVRSCNNRSGVNTTAEENQIKLSDISLETITGSESVSAVTDIGGIAGTSSGVIRQSKNRGNVGYQHMGYNVGGIAGTQTGYLYKCENFAQVYGRKEVGGIVGQMEPTTFIEYTEDTMQILQSQLGTVSNLTGQAFSTIQDGNSDMGVQVDDLYNSLVDAKDALDTLLPNGDDPYPPDRDTIDAAINNANSSLAAAGSSLYAIMDSVNDTADSLSRIMRSIAGQISAMSATVGSASQNLGGTIEDISDRDTAEILSGKVEKCTNSGAVLGDLNAGGVVGAIAYENRLDPENDLQIGGDNSMNFDTQLRAVILDCENSGSVTAKRQNV
;
A
#
# COMPACT_ATOMS: atom_id res chain seq x y z
N MET A 1 37.70 23.07 19.37
CA MET A 1 36.63 24.01 18.97
C MET A 1 36.25 23.95 17.49
N ARG A 2 37.10 24.28 16.49
CA ARG A 2 36.67 24.24 15.06
C ARG A 2 36.38 22.83 14.50
N LYS A 3 36.99 21.77 15.01
CA LYS A 3 36.78 20.39 14.58
C LYS A 3 35.52 19.79 15.19
N GLU A 4 35.22 20.13 16.42
CA GLU A 4 34.01 19.67 17.14
C GLU A 4 32.73 20.33 16.59
N ALA A 5 32.79 21.62 16.25
CA ALA A 5 31.69 22.34 15.60
C ALA A 5 31.34 21.75 14.22
N LYS A 6 32.34 21.25 13.47
CA LYS A 6 32.13 20.62 12.18
C LYS A 6 31.51 19.22 12.32
N THR A 7 31.88 18.48 13.37
CA THR A 7 31.31 17.15 13.68
C THR A 7 29.88 17.28 14.18
N MET A 8 29.57 18.25 15.01
CA MET A 8 28.23 18.55 15.50
C MET A 8 27.30 19.01 14.37
N ARG A 9 27.79 19.85 13.46
CA ARG A 9 27.04 20.28 12.27
C ARG A 9 26.74 19.13 11.29
N ASN A 10 27.61 18.14 11.18
CA ASN A 10 27.38 16.95 10.38
C ASN A 10 26.44 15.97 11.07
N LEU A 11 26.46 15.88 12.40
CA LEU A 11 25.50 15.09 13.18
C LEU A 11 24.10 15.69 13.11
N LEU A 12 23.96 17.00 13.26
CA LEU A 12 22.71 17.74 13.09
C LEU A 12 22.13 17.57 11.67
N LYS A 13 22.96 17.60 10.62
CA LYS A 13 22.48 17.34 9.25
C LYS A 13 22.00 15.89 9.04
N ARG A 14 22.60 14.92 9.71
CA ARG A 14 22.16 13.50 9.65
C ARG A 14 20.87 13.27 10.44
N ILE A 15 20.71 13.91 11.58
CA ILE A 15 19.49 13.89 12.38
C ILE A 15 18.36 14.60 11.63
N SER A 16 18.63 15.76 11.02
CA SER A 16 17.68 16.50 10.18
C SER A 16 17.27 15.71 8.93
N ALA A 17 18.17 14.96 8.29
CA ALA A 17 17.85 14.10 7.18
C ALA A 17 17.00 12.87 7.59
N LEU A 18 17.28 12.29 8.76
CA LEU A 18 16.49 11.17 9.31
C LEU A 18 15.09 11.65 9.76
N LEU A 19 14.98 12.83 10.37
CA LEU A 19 13.68 13.44 10.69
C LEU A 19 12.90 13.82 9.42
N LEU A 20 13.57 14.30 8.38
CA LEU A 20 12.93 14.62 7.09
C LEU A 20 12.46 13.37 6.37
N CYS A 21 13.19 12.25 6.45
CA CYS A 21 12.75 10.96 5.94
C CYS A 21 11.58 10.41 6.76
N LEU A 22 11.58 10.57 8.08
CA LEU A 22 10.46 10.15 8.94
C LEU A 22 9.20 11.02 8.70
N LEU A 23 9.38 12.33 8.47
CA LEU A 23 8.31 13.26 8.09
C LEU A 23 7.76 12.97 6.68
N LEU A 24 8.60 12.52 5.74
CA LEU A 24 8.16 12.14 4.39
C LEU A 24 7.38 10.81 4.37
N VAL A 25 7.65 9.91 5.30
CA VAL A 25 6.88 8.65 5.46
C VAL A 25 5.56 8.89 6.22
N LEU A 26 5.50 9.91 7.08
CA LEU A 26 4.30 10.29 7.86
C LEU A 26 3.43 11.37 7.20
N SER A 27 3.89 11.99 6.11
CA SER A 27 3.14 13.03 5.40
C SER A 27 2.35 12.51 4.20
N LEU A 28 1.56 11.46 4.40
CA LEU A 28 0.42 11.21 3.51
C LEU A 28 -0.77 11.99 4.09
N PRO A 29 -1.28 13.02 3.42
CA PRO A 29 -2.41 13.77 3.92
C PRO A 29 -3.68 12.91 3.80
N VAL A 30 -4.16 12.42 4.93
CA VAL A 30 -5.59 12.08 5.05
C VAL A 30 -6.31 13.39 5.35
N THR A 31 -6.56 14.18 4.33
CA THR A 31 -7.53 15.26 4.43
C THR A 31 -8.91 14.70 4.15
N ALA A 32 -9.58 14.24 5.20
CA ALA A 32 -11.03 14.15 5.20
C ALA A 32 -11.56 15.59 5.36
N LEU A 33 -12.11 16.13 4.30
CA LEU A 33 -12.84 17.38 4.31
C LEU A 33 -14.16 17.19 5.08
N ALA A 34 -14.26 17.80 6.24
CA ALA A 34 -15.52 18.25 6.78
C ALA A 34 -15.55 19.76 6.62
N GLU A 35 -16.18 20.26 5.60
CA GLU A 35 -16.47 21.68 5.40
C GLU A 35 -17.87 21.97 5.92
N GLU A 36 -17.96 22.77 6.97
CA GLU A 36 -19.22 23.29 7.48
C GLU A 36 -19.88 24.19 6.42
N ALA A 37 -21.14 23.86 6.11
CA ALA A 37 -21.98 24.64 5.23
C ALA A 37 -22.27 26.00 5.87
N ASN A 38 -21.76 27.06 5.26
CA ASN A 38 -22.29 28.40 5.44
C ASN A 38 -23.31 28.68 4.32
N ASP A 39 -24.55 28.78 4.75
CA ASP A 39 -25.71 29.14 3.94
C ASP A 39 -25.52 30.54 3.34
N THR A 40 -25.22 30.63 2.05
CA THR A 40 -25.58 31.77 1.21
C THR A 40 -26.03 31.24 -0.14
N ASP A 41 -27.33 31.38 -0.40
CA ASP A 41 -27.97 31.16 -1.67
C ASP A 41 -27.25 31.90 -2.82
N GLU A 42 -26.49 31.15 -3.61
CA GLU A 42 -26.33 31.42 -5.04
C GLU A 42 -26.23 30.04 -5.70
N ALA A 43 -27.34 29.64 -6.32
CA ALA A 43 -27.40 28.45 -7.15
C ALA A 43 -26.43 28.63 -8.33
N ALA A 44 -25.19 28.18 -8.17
CA ALA A 44 -24.32 27.88 -9.30
C ALA A 44 -24.96 26.71 -10.04
N ALA A 45 -25.54 27.00 -11.21
CA ALA A 45 -26.01 25.99 -12.14
C ALA A 45 -24.85 25.00 -12.38
N ALA A 46 -25.05 23.74 -12.02
CA ALA A 46 -24.15 22.66 -12.40
C ALA A 46 -24.00 22.74 -13.93
N GLU A 47 -22.79 23.00 -14.42
CA GLU A 47 -22.50 22.89 -15.85
C GLU A 47 -22.88 21.48 -16.28
N GLU A 48 -23.86 21.35 -17.17
CA GLU A 48 -24.24 20.07 -17.76
C GLU A 48 -22.98 19.46 -18.41
N GLY A 49 -22.50 18.32 -17.89
CA GLY A 49 -21.30 17.66 -18.38
C GLY A 49 -21.41 17.44 -19.90
N THR A 50 -20.35 17.80 -20.61
CA THR A 50 -20.28 17.62 -22.07
C THR A 50 -20.29 16.12 -22.39
N THR A 51 -21.19 15.70 -23.30
CA THR A 51 -21.21 14.28 -23.76
C THR A 51 -20.54 14.16 -25.12
N LEU A 52 -19.46 13.38 -25.18
CA LEU A 52 -18.77 13.00 -26.41
C LEU A 52 -19.24 11.62 -26.88
N ARG A 53 -19.78 11.55 -28.10
CA ARG A 53 -20.18 10.28 -28.74
C ARG A 53 -19.16 9.89 -29.79
N ILE A 54 -18.56 8.71 -29.62
CA ILE A 54 -17.52 8.18 -30.50
C ILE A 54 -18.13 7.15 -31.45
N LEU A 55 -18.11 7.44 -32.74
CA LEU A 55 -18.62 6.59 -33.83
C LEU A 55 -17.51 6.09 -34.78
N ARG A 56 -16.28 6.58 -34.62
CA ARG A 56 -15.20 6.26 -35.55
C ARG A 56 -13.86 6.21 -34.81
N GLN A 57 -12.94 5.37 -35.29
CA GLN A 57 -11.57 5.28 -34.80
C GLN A 57 -10.89 6.66 -34.69
N LYS A 58 -11.03 7.52 -35.72
CA LYS A 58 -10.42 8.84 -35.67
C LYS A 58 -10.89 9.68 -34.47
N GLN A 59 -12.19 9.67 -34.18
CA GLN A 59 -12.74 10.39 -33.00
C GLN A 59 -12.18 9.85 -31.69
N PHE A 60 -11.96 8.52 -31.61
CA PHE A 60 -11.33 7.89 -30.45
C PHE A 60 -9.88 8.33 -30.28
N LEU A 61 -9.12 8.41 -31.39
CA LEU A 61 -7.73 8.87 -31.36
C LEU A 61 -7.64 10.36 -31.03
N ASP A 62 -8.51 11.20 -31.61
CA ASP A 62 -8.58 12.63 -31.28
C ASP A 62 -8.95 12.83 -29.77
N PHE A 63 -9.86 12.03 -29.25
CA PHE A 63 -10.19 12.02 -27.82
C PHE A 63 -8.97 11.63 -26.97
N ALA A 64 -8.27 10.56 -27.32
CA ALA A 64 -7.09 10.11 -26.59
C ALA A 64 -5.96 11.17 -26.58
N GLU A 65 -5.77 11.86 -27.71
CA GLU A 65 -4.78 12.94 -27.82
C GLU A 65 -5.17 14.15 -26.94
N ASN A 66 -6.45 14.53 -26.91
CA ASN A 66 -6.92 15.62 -26.07
C ASN A 66 -6.80 15.32 -24.57
N CYS A 67 -6.83 14.03 -24.17
CA CYS A 67 -6.62 13.59 -22.79
C CYS A 67 -5.18 13.76 -22.30
N ARG A 68 -4.28 14.36 -23.08
CA ARG A 68 -2.97 14.84 -22.59
C ARG A 68 -3.10 15.99 -21.60
N LEU A 69 -4.21 16.73 -21.68
CA LEU A 69 -4.57 17.74 -20.71
C LEU A 69 -5.51 17.11 -19.68
N ASP A 70 -5.11 17.11 -18.43
CA ASP A 70 -5.89 16.53 -17.32
C ASP A 70 -7.26 17.19 -17.16
N SER A 71 -7.36 18.49 -17.46
CA SER A 71 -8.61 19.26 -17.42
C SER A 71 -9.60 18.88 -18.53
N TYR A 72 -9.15 18.31 -19.65
CA TYR A 72 -10.00 18.02 -20.80
C TYR A 72 -11.11 17.03 -20.48
N SER A 73 -10.80 15.96 -19.77
CA SER A 73 -11.76 14.91 -19.48
C SER A 73 -12.57 15.12 -18.19
N ARG A 74 -12.33 16.21 -17.45
CA ARG A 74 -13.13 16.55 -16.26
C ARG A 74 -14.56 16.87 -16.66
N ASN A 75 -15.51 16.26 -15.98
CA ASN A 75 -16.96 16.38 -16.28
C ASN A 75 -17.35 15.94 -17.70
N LEU A 76 -16.44 15.24 -18.41
CA LEU A 76 -16.73 14.71 -19.74
C LEU A 76 -17.34 13.30 -19.63
N SER A 77 -18.49 13.11 -20.26
CA SER A 77 -19.07 11.78 -20.48
C SER A 77 -18.74 11.32 -21.90
N VAL A 78 -18.05 10.19 -22.02
CA VAL A 78 -17.70 9.58 -23.31
C VAL A 78 -18.51 8.30 -23.49
N ILE A 79 -19.15 8.15 -24.64
CA ILE A 79 -19.95 6.96 -24.97
C ILE A 79 -19.47 6.41 -26.30
N LEU A 80 -19.09 5.13 -26.33
CA LEU A 80 -18.86 4.42 -27.59
C LEU A 80 -20.20 4.06 -28.22
N LEU A 81 -20.33 4.30 -29.51
CA LEU A 81 -21.51 3.92 -30.31
C LEU A 81 -21.18 2.90 -31.40
N THR A 82 -19.94 2.43 -31.44
CA THR A 82 -19.42 1.40 -32.34
C THR A 82 -18.16 0.77 -31.76
N ASP A 83 -17.81 -0.39 -32.26
CA ASP A 83 -16.53 -0.99 -31.99
C ASP A 83 -15.40 -0.16 -32.63
N ILE A 84 -14.26 -0.12 -31.96
CA ILE A 84 -13.07 0.61 -32.39
C ILE A 84 -11.96 -0.41 -32.68
N ASP A 85 -11.46 -0.42 -33.90
CA ASP A 85 -10.32 -1.25 -34.30
C ASP A 85 -9.04 -0.40 -34.31
N LEU A 86 -8.08 -0.76 -33.48
CA LEU A 86 -6.76 -0.12 -33.38
C LEU A 86 -5.66 -0.92 -34.13
N THR A 87 -6.02 -1.92 -34.92
CA THR A 87 -5.04 -2.73 -35.65
C THR A 87 -4.15 -1.86 -36.53
N GLY A 88 -2.84 -1.96 -36.32
CA GLY A 88 -1.84 -1.19 -37.07
C GLY A 88 -1.72 0.28 -36.69
N VAL A 89 -2.42 0.73 -35.65
CA VAL A 89 -2.31 2.11 -35.12
C VAL A 89 -1.20 2.16 -34.07
N ASP A 90 -0.28 3.12 -34.20
CA ASP A 90 0.70 3.43 -33.14
C ASP A 90 -0.03 4.17 -32.01
N PHE A 91 -0.50 3.40 -31.04
CA PHE A 91 -1.29 3.89 -29.93
C PHE A 91 -0.54 3.69 -28.62
N SER A 92 -0.36 4.78 -27.86
CA SER A 92 0.40 4.77 -26.60
C SER A 92 -0.47 4.81 -25.34
N GLY A 93 -1.76 4.60 -25.46
CA GLY A 93 -2.75 4.69 -24.38
C GLY A 93 -3.31 6.11 -24.19
N ILE A 94 -4.46 6.20 -23.55
CA ILE A 94 -5.10 7.46 -23.11
C ILE A 94 -4.34 7.95 -21.87
N PRO A 95 -3.69 9.14 -21.91
CA PRO A 95 -2.73 9.55 -20.89
C PRO A 95 -3.33 9.69 -19.49
N ILE A 96 -4.33 10.57 -19.32
CA ILE A 96 -5.02 10.81 -18.05
C ILE A 96 -6.52 10.92 -18.30
N PHE A 97 -7.29 10.20 -17.48
CA PHE A 97 -8.75 10.22 -17.60
C PHE A 97 -9.43 10.51 -16.26
N CYS A 98 -10.24 11.58 -16.23
CA CYS A 98 -10.93 12.06 -15.04
C CYS A 98 -12.48 12.05 -15.20
N GLY A 99 -13.00 11.64 -16.37
CA GLY A 99 -14.42 11.68 -16.72
C GLY A 99 -15.15 10.35 -16.54
N ASN A 100 -16.27 10.20 -17.23
CA ASN A 100 -17.01 8.95 -17.31
C ASN A 100 -16.91 8.38 -18.74
N PHE A 101 -16.27 7.21 -18.89
CA PHE A 101 -16.15 6.51 -20.16
C PHE A 101 -17.05 5.28 -20.14
N ASP A 102 -18.10 5.31 -20.94
CA ASP A 102 -19.00 4.16 -21.14
C ASP A 102 -18.70 3.49 -22.49
N GLY A 103 -18.16 2.30 -22.43
CA GLY A 103 -17.96 1.44 -23.60
C GLY A 103 -19.27 0.98 -24.22
N ASN A 104 -20.40 1.10 -23.50
CA ASN A 104 -21.75 0.77 -23.97
C ASN A 104 -21.85 -0.64 -24.58
N GLY A 105 -21.03 -1.56 -24.07
CA GLY A 105 -20.92 -2.94 -24.55
C GLY A 105 -20.09 -3.12 -25.82
N HIS A 106 -19.49 -2.07 -26.35
CA HIS A 106 -18.60 -2.13 -27.52
C HIS A 106 -17.19 -2.56 -27.16
N THR A 107 -16.44 -2.92 -28.20
CA THR A 107 -15.07 -3.44 -28.11
C THR A 107 -14.08 -2.43 -28.69
N VAL A 108 -12.96 -2.25 -27.97
CA VAL A 108 -11.73 -1.68 -28.52
C VAL A 108 -10.78 -2.85 -28.80
N SER A 109 -10.59 -3.18 -30.07
CA SER A 109 -9.81 -4.31 -30.54
C SER A 109 -8.47 -3.89 -31.18
N GLY A 110 -7.56 -4.84 -31.36
CA GLY A 110 -6.28 -4.61 -32.01
C GLY A 110 -5.33 -3.70 -31.21
N LEU A 111 -5.55 -3.58 -29.90
CA LEU A 111 -4.64 -2.83 -29.03
C LEU A 111 -3.24 -3.44 -29.11
N SER A 112 -2.22 -2.60 -29.39
CA SER A 112 -0.82 -3.01 -29.42
C SER A 112 0.03 -1.91 -28.79
N ILE A 113 0.44 -2.07 -27.53
CA ILE A 113 1.32 -1.13 -26.82
C ILE A 113 2.65 -1.83 -26.58
N THR A 114 3.68 -1.40 -27.33
CA THR A 114 5.05 -1.93 -27.23
C THR A 114 6.06 -0.85 -26.82
N ARG A 115 5.64 0.41 -26.80
CA ARG A 115 6.51 1.54 -26.45
C ARG A 115 6.98 1.42 -25.00
N ASP A 116 8.28 1.68 -24.79
CA ASP A 116 8.90 1.73 -23.46
C ASP A 116 8.19 2.70 -22.51
N GLY A 117 8.04 2.29 -21.26
CA GLY A 117 7.51 3.13 -20.19
C GLY A 117 6.66 2.38 -19.17
N SER A 118 6.31 3.10 -18.12
CA SER A 118 5.44 2.67 -17.03
C SER A 118 4.03 3.24 -17.15
N ASN A 119 3.11 2.71 -16.34
CA ASN A 119 1.68 3.03 -16.38
C ASN A 119 1.09 2.81 -17.78
N MET A 120 1.20 1.59 -18.28
CA MET A 120 0.75 1.22 -19.62
C MET A 120 -0.57 0.43 -19.59
N GLY A 121 -1.48 0.78 -20.48
CA GLY A 121 -2.80 0.20 -20.68
C GLY A 121 -3.58 1.00 -21.70
N LEU A 122 -4.81 0.58 -22.00
CA LEU A 122 -5.71 1.41 -22.83
C LEU A 122 -5.83 2.82 -22.24
N PHE A 123 -5.98 2.92 -20.92
CA PHE A 123 -5.81 4.12 -20.12
C PHE A 123 -4.50 4.03 -19.34
N ARG A 124 -3.66 5.04 -19.43
CA ARG A 124 -2.41 5.04 -18.68
C ARG A 124 -2.65 5.36 -17.21
N TYR A 125 -3.47 6.38 -16.95
CA TYR A 125 -3.85 6.80 -15.61
C TYR A 125 -5.33 7.14 -15.54
N VAL A 126 -6.04 6.52 -14.61
CA VAL A 126 -7.44 6.83 -14.27
C VAL A 126 -7.43 7.57 -12.94
N ASP A 127 -7.86 8.83 -12.97
CA ASP A 127 -7.95 9.69 -11.78
C ASP A 127 -9.05 9.22 -10.82
N ALA A 128 -9.03 9.71 -9.58
CA ALA A 128 -9.98 9.33 -8.54
C ALA A 128 -11.44 9.60 -8.93
N SER A 129 -11.69 10.62 -9.76
CA SER A 129 -13.01 10.95 -10.32
C SER A 129 -13.35 10.13 -11.57
N GLY A 130 -12.37 9.45 -12.17
CA GLY A 130 -12.53 8.73 -13.42
C GLY A 130 -13.37 7.45 -13.27
N VAL A 131 -14.27 7.20 -14.19
CA VAL A 131 -15.06 5.97 -14.28
C VAL A 131 -14.94 5.38 -15.67
N ILE A 132 -14.56 4.09 -15.74
CA ILE A 132 -14.54 3.32 -16.98
C ILE A 132 -15.50 2.15 -16.81
N GLN A 133 -16.44 1.99 -17.74
CA GLN A 133 -17.46 0.96 -17.59
C GLN A 133 -17.89 0.33 -18.91
N ASN A 134 -18.43 -0.88 -18.81
CA ASN A 134 -19.10 -1.62 -19.90
C ASN A 134 -18.24 -1.71 -21.18
N LEU A 135 -16.95 -1.95 -21.03
CA LEU A 135 -15.97 -1.92 -22.11
C LEU A 135 -15.29 -3.29 -22.28
N THR A 136 -15.21 -3.74 -23.51
CA THR A 136 -14.34 -4.86 -23.88
C THR A 136 -13.07 -4.32 -24.54
N VAL A 137 -11.91 -4.84 -24.14
CA VAL A 137 -10.60 -4.50 -24.74
C VAL A 137 -9.92 -5.79 -25.16
N SER A 138 -9.38 -5.83 -26.37
CA SER A 138 -8.59 -6.98 -26.84
C SER A 138 -7.31 -6.56 -27.55
N GLY A 139 -6.22 -7.32 -27.28
CA GLY A 139 -4.93 -7.06 -27.87
C GLY A 139 -3.76 -7.36 -26.95
N ALA A 140 -2.68 -6.60 -27.08
CA ALA A 140 -1.45 -6.80 -26.32
C ALA A 140 -0.95 -5.50 -25.69
N VAL A 141 -0.59 -5.57 -24.42
CA VAL A 141 0.12 -4.51 -23.69
C VAL A 141 1.43 -5.09 -23.20
N THR A 142 2.46 -4.93 -24.00
CA THR A 142 3.78 -5.55 -23.83
C THR A 142 4.90 -4.52 -24.03
N PRO A 143 4.95 -3.47 -23.18
CA PRO A 143 5.94 -2.41 -23.36
C PRO A 143 7.38 -2.94 -23.22
N ASP A 144 8.30 -2.38 -23.98
CA ASP A 144 9.74 -2.64 -23.88
C ASP A 144 10.36 -1.87 -22.69
N GLY A 145 11.54 -2.28 -22.22
CA GLY A 145 12.34 -1.57 -21.21
C GLY A 145 11.83 -1.76 -19.77
N SER A 146 11.91 -0.71 -18.95
CA SER A 146 11.44 -0.71 -17.55
C SER A 146 9.92 -0.68 -17.52
N ARG A 147 9.31 -1.81 -17.19
CA ARG A 147 7.90 -2.11 -17.40
C ARG A 147 7.15 -2.24 -16.07
N SER A 148 6.84 -1.14 -15.44
CA SER A 148 6.08 -1.12 -14.19
C SER A 148 4.67 -0.58 -14.38
N ALA A 149 3.71 -1.09 -13.61
CA ALA A 149 2.31 -0.73 -13.65
C ALA A 149 1.68 -0.94 -15.03
N VAL A 150 1.60 -2.21 -15.46
CA VAL A 150 1.09 -2.61 -16.77
C VAL A 150 -0.24 -3.34 -16.61
N GLY A 151 -1.28 -2.85 -17.29
CA GLY A 151 -2.61 -3.47 -17.26
C GLY A 151 -3.30 -3.44 -18.62
N GLY A 152 -4.20 -4.38 -18.85
CA GLY A 152 -4.93 -4.44 -20.12
C GLY A 152 -5.84 -3.24 -20.34
N ILE A 153 -6.48 -2.75 -19.27
CA ILE A 153 -7.38 -1.59 -19.29
C ILE A 153 -6.70 -0.37 -18.74
N ALA A 154 -6.07 -0.44 -17.57
CA ALA A 154 -5.41 0.71 -16.97
C ALA A 154 -4.00 0.36 -16.48
N GLY A 155 -3.03 1.23 -16.68
CA GLY A 155 -1.74 1.13 -16.00
C GLY A 155 -1.92 1.40 -14.51
N HIS A 156 -2.50 2.53 -14.17
CA HIS A 156 -2.78 2.95 -12.79
C HIS A 156 -4.25 3.37 -12.65
N ASN A 157 -4.95 2.78 -11.71
CA ASN A 157 -6.35 3.10 -11.41
C ASN A 157 -6.48 3.72 -10.01
N ALA A 158 -6.84 4.99 -9.92
CA ALA A 158 -7.28 5.63 -8.70
C ALA A 158 -8.81 5.85 -8.66
N GLY A 159 -9.49 5.65 -9.81
CA GLY A 159 -10.93 5.79 -9.99
C GLY A 159 -11.68 4.46 -9.95
N LYS A 160 -12.67 4.31 -10.82
CA LYS A 160 -13.52 3.13 -10.87
C LYS A 160 -13.49 2.45 -12.24
N ILE A 161 -13.16 1.16 -12.28
CA ILE A 161 -13.29 0.31 -13.46
C ILE A 161 -14.36 -0.73 -13.17
N GLN A 162 -15.45 -0.74 -13.94
CA GLN A 162 -16.57 -1.65 -13.68
C GLN A 162 -17.11 -2.33 -14.93
N ASN A 163 -17.48 -3.59 -14.78
CA ASN A 163 -18.08 -4.40 -15.87
C ASN A 163 -17.24 -4.37 -17.16
N CYS A 164 -15.91 -4.41 -17.01
CA CYS A 164 -15.00 -4.39 -18.14
C CYS A 164 -14.40 -5.78 -18.38
N PHE A 165 -14.04 -6.07 -19.62
CA PHE A 165 -13.43 -7.33 -20.02
C PHE A 165 -12.15 -7.06 -20.81
N PHE A 166 -11.08 -7.76 -20.44
CA PHE A 166 -9.83 -7.77 -21.22
C PHE A 166 -9.56 -9.19 -21.74
N ASP A 167 -9.31 -9.32 -23.04
CA ASP A 167 -8.92 -10.57 -23.70
C ASP A 167 -7.62 -10.36 -24.48
N GLY A 168 -6.49 -10.85 -23.98
CA GLY A 168 -5.22 -10.63 -24.65
C GLY A 168 -3.99 -10.96 -23.83
N THR A 169 -2.88 -10.30 -24.17
CA THR A 169 -1.59 -10.50 -23.50
C THR A 169 -1.18 -9.23 -22.75
N VAL A 170 -0.76 -9.38 -21.50
CA VAL A 170 -0.12 -8.32 -20.72
C VAL A 170 1.23 -8.82 -20.25
N SER A 171 2.29 -8.06 -20.52
CA SER A 171 3.64 -8.40 -20.07
C SER A 171 4.34 -7.16 -19.50
N GLY A 172 4.95 -7.32 -18.35
CA GLY A 172 5.68 -6.26 -17.65
C GLY A 172 6.77 -6.83 -16.76
N SER A 173 7.42 -5.99 -15.97
CA SER A 173 8.33 -6.44 -14.89
C SER A 173 7.61 -6.39 -13.54
N ASP A 174 7.12 -5.23 -13.16
CA ASP A 174 6.49 -5.00 -11.87
C ASP A 174 5.04 -4.52 -12.01
N ASP A 175 4.21 -4.90 -11.05
CA ASP A 175 2.80 -4.46 -10.97
C ASP A 175 2.03 -4.76 -12.27
N VAL A 176 1.93 -6.04 -12.62
CA VAL A 176 1.32 -6.49 -13.87
C VAL A 176 -0.05 -7.11 -13.62
N GLY A 177 -1.09 -6.61 -14.28
CA GLY A 177 -2.45 -7.13 -14.10
C GLY A 177 -3.28 -7.19 -15.38
N GLY A 178 -4.20 -8.14 -15.47
CA GLY A 178 -5.06 -8.27 -16.65
C GLY A 178 -6.00 -7.08 -16.85
N ILE A 179 -6.41 -6.42 -15.78
CA ILE A 179 -7.27 -5.22 -15.81
C ILE A 179 -6.44 -3.98 -15.49
N ALA A 180 -5.73 -3.97 -14.37
CA ALA A 180 -4.92 -2.82 -13.98
C ALA A 180 -3.55 -3.26 -13.44
N GLY A 181 -2.50 -2.48 -13.70
CA GLY A 181 -1.20 -2.69 -13.06
C GLY A 181 -1.28 -2.39 -11.57
N ILE A 182 -1.70 -1.19 -11.23
CA ILE A 182 -1.91 -0.73 -9.85
C ILE A 182 -3.38 -0.31 -9.66
N ASN A 183 -3.99 -0.77 -8.57
CA ASN A 183 -5.26 -0.26 -8.07
C ASN A 183 -4.98 0.53 -6.79
N ALA A 184 -5.01 1.85 -6.87
CA ALA A 184 -4.67 2.75 -5.77
C ALA A 184 -5.69 2.66 -4.62
N ILE A 185 -5.40 3.31 -3.49
CA ILE A 185 -6.23 3.24 -2.28
C ILE A 185 -7.69 3.69 -2.50
N THR A 186 -7.92 4.63 -3.40
CA THR A 186 -9.26 5.08 -3.82
C THR A 186 -9.83 4.24 -4.96
N GLY A 187 -9.01 3.38 -5.57
CA GLY A 187 -9.35 2.62 -6.76
C GLY A 187 -10.36 1.50 -6.49
N ILE A 188 -11.31 1.33 -7.38
CA ILE A 188 -12.31 0.27 -7.34
C ILE A 188 -12.31 -0.48 -8.67
N ILE A 189 -12.10 -1.80 -8.62
CA ILE A 189 -12.28 -2.71 -9.76
C ILE A 189 -13.46 -3.63 -9.44
N ASP A 190 -14.55 -3.53 -10.20
CA ASP A 190 -15.82 -4.17 -9.89
C ASP A 190 -16.40 -4.94 -11.10
N GLY A 191 -16.73 -6.21 -10.93
CA GLY A 191 -17.34 -7.02 -11.96
C GLY A 191 -16.51 -7.20 -13.23
N CYS A 192 -15.18 -7.03 -13.14
CA CYS A 192 -14.29 -7.11 -14.29
C CYS A 192 -13.78 -8.53 -14.54
N HIS A 193 -13.47 -8.82 -15.78
CA HIS A 193 -12.98 -10.12 -16.22
C HIS A 193 -11.70 -9.99 -17.02
N SER A 194 -10.78 -10.94 -16.84
CA SER A 194 -9.57 -11.05 -17.65
C SER A 194 -9.45 -12.45 -18.26
N LYS A 195 -8.91 -12.52 -19.48
CA LYS A 195 -8.64 -13.76 -20.19
C LYS A 195 -7.41 -13.58 -21.09
N GLY A 196 -6.57 -14.59 -21.17
CA GLY A 196 -5.36 -14.58 -22.00
C GLY A 196 -4.12 -14.97 -21.23
N ILE A 197 -3.03 -14.23 -21.41
CA ILE A 197 -1.73 -14.52 -20.79
C ILE A 197 -1.22 -13.27 -20.10
N ILE A 198 -0.81 -13.42 -18.84
CA ILE A 198 -0.24 -12.34 -18.03
C ILE A 198 1.11 -12.81 -17.51
N THR A 199 2.16 -12.03 -17.78
CA THR A 199 3.53 -12.37 -17.41
C THR A 199 4.25 -11.17 -16.79
N GLY A 200 5.07 -11.43 -15.78
CA GLY A 200 5.89 -10.41 -15.13
C GLY A 200 6.85 -11.02 -14.11
N ASP A 201 7.67 -10.17 -13.51
CA ASP A 201 8.67 -10.60 -12.55
C ASP A 201 8.16 -10.47 -11.12
N HIS A 202 7.56 -9.33 -10.77
CA HIS A 202 7.08 -9.04 -9.42
C HIS A 202 5.67 -8.47 -9.40
N ARG A 203 4.87 -8.90 -8.43
CA ARG A 203 3.49 -8.45 -8.22
C ARG A 203 2.62 -8.62 -9.47
N VAL A 204 2.44 -9.88 -9.83
CA VAL A 204 1.71 -10.28 -11.04
C VAL A 204 0.36 -10.88 -10.68
N GLY A 205 -0.72 -10.28 -11.15
CA GLY A 205 -2.08 -10.73 -10.86
C GLY A 205 -2.97 -10.91 -12.08
N GLY A 206 -3.86 -11.86 -12.02
CA GLY A 206 -4.82 -12.11 -13.10
C GLY A 206 -5.76 -10.93 -13.38
N VAL A 207 -6.02 -10.10 -12.36
CA VAL A 207 -6.84 -8.89 -12.46
C VAL A 207 -5.99 -7.64 -12.20
N VAL A 208 -5.20 -7.63 -11.15
CA VAL A 208 -4.41 -6.47 -10.75
C VAL A 208 -3.04 -6.90 -10.23
N GLY A 209 -1.99 -6.18 -10.59
CA GLY A 209 -0.65 -6.43 -10.07
C GLY A 209 -0.56 -6.09 -8.58
N ASN A 210 -0.84 -4.85 -8.23
CA ASN A 210 -0.80 -4.35 -6.86
C ASN A 210 -2.14 -3.70 -6.46
N ASN A 211 -2.82 -4.28 -5.49
CA ASN A 211 -4.11 -3.80 -4.99
C ASN A 211 -3.97 -3.10 -3.63
N LEU A 212 -4.14 -1.80 -3.62
CA LEU A 212 -4.25 -0.98 -2.40
C LEU A 212 -5.71 -0.61 -2.09
N GLY A 213 -6.60 -0.71 -3.08
CA GLY A 213 -8.01 -0.33 -3.03
C GLY A 213 -8.96 -1.54 -2.91
N VAL A 214 -10.03 -1.53 -3.69
CA VAL A 214 -11.07 -2.55 -3.65
C VAL A 214 -11.18 -3.29 -4.98
N VAL A 215 -11.07 -4.62 -4.92
CA VAL A 215 -11.38 -5.53 -6.03
C VAL A 215 -12.56 -6.40 -5.62
N ARG A 216 -13.63 -6.40 -6.40
CA ARG A 216 -14.81 -7.18 -6.07
C ARG A 216 -15.49 -7.78 -7.30
N SER A 217 -16.09 -8.95 -7.10
CA SER A 217 -16.88 -9.66 -8.13
C SER A 217 -16.11 -9.90 -9.44
N CYS A 218 -14.77 -9.92 -9.38
CA CYS A 218 -13.92 -10.10 -10.55
C CYS A 218 -13.65 -11.58 -10.83
N ASN A 219 -13.34 -11.88 -12.09
CA ASN A 219 -13.11 -13.25 -12.52
C ASN A 219 -11.89 -13.33 -13.45
N ASN A 220 -10.85 -14.01 -12.99
CA ASN A 220 -9.68 -14.31 -13.82
C ASN A 220 -9.86 -15.63 -14.56
N ARG A 221 -9.57 -15.64 -15.85
CA ARG A 221 -9.41 -16.82 -16.71
C ARG A 221 -8.08 -16.80 -17.47
N SER A 222 -7.21 -15.84 -17.18
CA SER A 222 -5.87 -15.75 -17.76
C SER A 222 -4.93 -16.73 -17.08
N GLY A 223 -3.99 -17.29 -17.84
CA GLY A 223 -2.80 -17.88 -17.24
C GLY A 223 -1.89 -16.77 -16.69
N VAL A 224 -1.46 -16.91 -15.44
CA VAL A 224 -0.59 -15.94 -14.76
C VAL A 224 0.77 -16.59 -14.53
N ASN A 225 1.81 -16.11 -15.19
CA ASN A 225 3.17 -16.67 -15.15
C ASN A 225 3.21 -18.20 -15.37
N THR A 226 2.45 -18.68 -16.36
CA THR A 226 2.33 -20.13 -16.63
C THR A 226 3.37 -20.66 -17.61
N THR A 227 4.26 -19.81 -18.13
CA THR A 227 5.31 -20.16 -19.10
C THR A 227 6.69 -19.84 -18.54
N ALA A 228 7.65 -20.72 -18.79
CA ALA A 228 9.03 -20.62 -18.29
C ALA A 228 10.01 -20.00 -19.30
N GLU A 229 9.53 -19.43 -20.41
CA GLU A 229 10.40 -19.14 -21.56
C GLU A 229 11.48 -18.09 -21.32
N GLU A 230 11.35 -17.21 -20.34
CA GLU A 230 12.29 -16.10 -20.13
C GLU A 230 13.22 -16.25 -18.91
N ASN A 231 12.98 -17.21 -18.04
CA ASN A 231 13.77 -17.39 -16.82
C ASN A 231 14.70 -18.61 -16.82
N GLN A 232 15.14 -19.07 -17.96
CA GLN A 232 16.24 -20.04 -18.03
C GLN A 232 17.55 -19.31 -17.71
N ILE A 233 17.96 -19.36 -16.44
CA ILE A 233 19.35 -19.04 -16.06
C ILE A 233 20.26 -19.97 -16.89
N LYS A 234 20.89 -19.41 -17.91
CA LYS A 234 21.90 -20.15 -18.66
C LYS A 234 23.09 -20.31 -17.77
N LEU A 235 23.69 -21.50 -17.78
CA LEU A 235 24.94 -21.76 -17.01
C LEU A 235 26.03 -20.72 -17.33
N SER A 236 25.96 -20.06 -18.48
CA SER A 236 26.84 -18.96 -18.89
C SER A 236 26.61 -17.65 -18.12
N ASP A 237 25.48 -17.50 -17.46
CA ASP A 237 25.08 -16.26 -16.79
C ASP A 237 25.41 -16.33 -15.27
N ILE A 238 25.91 -17.48 -14.81
CA ILE A 238 26.37 -17.68 -13.43
C ILE A 238 27.79 -17.11 -13.30
N SER A 239 27.88 -15.85 -12.84
CA SER A 239 29.14 -15.23 -12.47
C SER A 239 29.55 -15.58 -11.03
N LEU A 240 30.80 -15.29 -10.67
CA LEU A 240 31.25 -15.46 -9.29
C LEU A 240 30.49 -14.54 -8.31
N GLU A 241 30.01 -13.39 -8.80
CA GLU A 241 29.20 -12.42 -8.07
C GLU A 241 27.78 -12.96 -7.80
N THR A 242 27.21 -13.73 -8.70
CA THR A 242 25.93 -14.45 -8.50
C THR A 242 26.06 -15.51 -7.41
N ILE A 243 27.21 -16.20 -7.34
CA ILE A 243 27.49 -17.23 -6.32
C ILE A 243 27.77 -16.62 -4.95
N THR A 244 28.30 -15.40 -4.90
CA THR A 244 28.61 -14.69 -3.64
C THR A 244 27.45 -13.85 -3.13
N GLY A 245 26.29 -13.86 -3.79
CA GLY A 245 25.09 -13.15 -3.36
C GLY A 245 25.12 -11.63 -3.53
N SER A 246 26.05 -11.11 -4.34
CA SER A 246 26.13 -9.68 -4.65
C SER A 246 25.28 -9.25 -5.85
N GLU A 247 24.81 -10.19 -6.68
CA GLU A 247 23.75 -9.95 -7.67
C GLU A 247 22.49 -10.73 -7.26
N SER A 248 21.37 -10.03 -7.10
CA SER A 248 20.07 -10.66 -6.90
C SER A 248 19.72 -11.47 -8.13
N VAL A 249 19.60 -12.77 -7.99
CA VAL A 249 18.86 -13.58 -8.96
C VAL A 249 17.45 -12.98 -8.99
N SER A 250 17.01 -12.48 -10.14
CA SER A 250 15.66 -11.95 -10.31
C SER A 250 14.67 -13.08 -10.03
N ALA A 251 14.24 -13.17 -8.77
CA ALA A 251 13.27 -14.15 -8.36
C ALA A 251 11.88 -13.62 -8.74
N VAL A 252 11.11 -14.40 -9.48
CA VAL A 252 9.72 -14.09 -9.75
C VAL A 252 8.95 -14.21 -8.44
N THR A 253 8.32 -13.12 -7.99
CA THR A 253 7.66 -13.06 -6.69
C THR A 253 6.27 -12.48 -6.77
N ASP A 254 5.44 -12.81 -5.77
CA ASP A 254 4.12 -12.23 -5.57
C ASP A 254 3.17 -12.46 -6.75
N ILE A 255 2.87 -13.72 -7.00
CA ILE A 255 2.04 -14.13 -8.13
C ILE A 255 0.67 -14.56 -7.62
N GLY A 256 -0.41 -13.93 -8.11
CA GLY A 256 -1.76 -14.28 -7.69
C GLY A 256 -2.77 -14.40 -8.82
N GLY A 257 -3.74 -15.25 -8.63
CA GLY A 257 -4.80 -15.44 -9.61
C GLY A 257 -5.70 -14.22 -9.79
N ILE A 258 -5.80 -13.36 -8.77
CA ILE A 258 -6.53 -12.08 -8.82
C ILE A 258 -5.55 -10.92 -8.64
N ALA A 259 -4.74 -10.92 -7.60
CA ALA A 259 -3.78 -9.86 -7.29
C ALA A 259 -2.38 -10.43 -7.04
N GLY A 260 -1.33 -9.79 -7.53
CA GLY A 260 0.04 -10.10 -7.14
C GLY A 260 0.23 -9.82 -5.66
N THR A 261 0.03 -8.59 -5.25
CA THR A 261 -0.02 -8.18 -3.84
C THR A 261 -1.34 -7.49 -3.52
N SER A 262 -1.80 -7.60 -2.27
CA SER A 262 -3.00 -6.90 -1.81
C SER A 262 -2.89 -6.47 -0.36
N SER A 263 -2.83 -5.18 -0.13
CA SER A 263 -3.06 -4.55 1.18
C SER A 263 -4.47 -3.97 1.31
N GLY A 264 -5.22 -3.91 0.21
CA GLY A 264 -6.62 -3.52 0.16
C GLY A 264 -7.59 -4.68 0.40
N VAL A 265 -8.77 -4.57 -0.21
CA VAL A 265 -9.86 -5.55 -0.06
C VAL A 265 -10.07 -6.30 -1.37
N ILE A 266 -10.09 -7.64 -1.30
CA ILE A 266 -10.55 -8.48 -2.41
C ILE A 266 -11.76 -9.28 -1.91
N ARG A 267 -12.90 -9.17 -2.58
CA ARG A 267 -14.10 -9.90 -2.19
C ARG A 267 -14.87 -10.50 -3.36
N GLN A 268 -15.48 -11.65 -3.11
CA GLN A 268 -16.39 -12.33 -4.06
C GLN A 268 -15.76 -12.53 -5.46
N SER A 269 -14.43 -12.63 -5.51
CA SER A 269 -13.68 -12.77 -6.76
C SER A 269 -13.26 -14.22 -6.98
N LYS A 270 -13.13 -14.62 -8.25
CA LYS A 270 -12.92 -16.02 -8.64
C LYS A 270 -11.71 -16.14 -9.56
N ASN A 271 -10.85 -17.08 -9.24
CA ASN A 271 -9.78 -17.49 -10.15
C ASN A 271 -10.10 -18.82 -10.83
N ARG A 272 -9.99 -18.84 -12.17
CA ARG A 272 -10.15 -20.00 -13.04
C ARG A 272 -8.97 -20.21 -13.99
N GLY A 273 -7.97 -19.32 -13.95
CA GLY A 273 -6.74 -19.43 -14.72
C GLY A 273 -5.61 -20.01 -13.88
N ASN A 274 -4.79 -20.87 -14.44
CA ASN A 274 -3.64 -21.42 -13.72
C ASN A 274 -2.66 -20.32 -13.31
N VAL A 275 -2.02 -20.52 -12.16
CA VAL A 275 -1.12 -19.55 -11.55
C VAL A 275 0.24 -20.18 -11.32
N GLY A 276 1.27 -19.49 -11.78
CA GLY A 276 2.67 -19.85 -11.56
C GLY A 276 3.15 -21.01 -12.43
N TYR A 277 4.40 -21.40 -12.22
CA TYR A 277 5.08 -22.47 -12.90
C TYR A 277 5.80 -23.39 -11.92
N GLN A 278 5.95 -24.66 -12.26
CA GLN A 278 6.58 -25.65 -11.38
C GLN A 278 8.02 -25.24 -11.04
N HIS A 279 8.37 -25.33 -9.76
CA HIS A 279 9.71 -25.04 -9.22
C HIS A 279 10.17 -23.58 -9.35
N MET A 280 9.28 -22.67 -9.73
CA MET A 280 9.58 -21.25 -9.90
C MET A 280 8.55 -20.39 -9.17
N GLY A 281 9.00 -19.22 -8.72
CA GLY A 281 8.16 -18.22 -8.09
C GLY A 281 8.00 -18.42 -6.58
N TYR A 282 8.04 -17.31 -5.90
CA TYR A 282 7.85 -17.16 -4.45
C TYR A 282 6.53 -16.45 -4.22
N ASN A 283 5.87 -16.72 -3.08
CA ASN A 283 4.60 -16.10 -2.73
C ASN A 283 3.55 -16.30 -3.83
N VAL A 284 3.20 -17.53 -4.10
CA VAL A 284 2.27 -17.87 -5.20
C VAL A 284 0.93 -18.29 -4.65
N GLY A 285 -0.14 -17.53 -4.95
CA GLY A 285 -1.47 -17.79 -4.44
C GLY A 285 -2.56 -17.87 -5.50
N GLY A 286 -3.54 -18.70 -5.26
CA GLY A 286 -4.70 -18.85 -6.16
C GLY A 286 -5.53 -17.56 -6.28
N ILE A 287 -5.49 -16.68 -5.28
CA ILE A 287 -6.15 -15.37 -5.26
C ILE A 287 -5.12 -14.26 -5.14
N ALA A 288 -4.26 -14.28 -4.14
CA ALA A 288 -3.23 -13.27 -3.93
C ALA A 288 -1.86 -13.93 -3.69
N GLY A 289 -0.81 -13.39 -4.29
CA GLY A 289 0.56 -13.80 -4.00
C GLY A 289 0.92 -13.44 -2.56
N THR A 290 0.96 -12.16 -2.25
CA THR A 290 1.13 -11.64 -0.89
C THR A 290 -0.11 -10.88 -0.44
N GLN A 291 -0.48 -11.04 0.83
CA GLN A 291 -1.71 -10.49 1.41
C GLN A 291 -1.47 -9.88 2.78
N THR A 292 -1.80 -8.59 2.94
CA THR A 292 -1.82 -7.86 4.22
C THR A 292 -3.19 -7.26 4.55
N GLY A 293 -4.09 -7.15 3.54
CA GLY A 293 -5.43 -6.58 3.67
C GLY A 293 -6.50 -7.61 4.04
N TYR A 294 -7.65 -7.57 3.35
CA TYR A 294 -8.81 -8.42 3.62
C TYR A 294 -9.27 -9.19 2.38
N LEU A 295 -9.30 -10.52 2.48
CA LEU A 295 -9.92 -11.40 1.50
C LEU A 295 -11.23 -11.97 2.04
N TYR A 296 -12.32 -11.83 1.26
CA TYR A 296 -13.64 -12.28 1.67
C TYR A 296 -14.38 -13.01 0.56
N LYS A 297 -14.81 -14.25 0.83
CA LYS A 297 -15.60 -15.07 -0.09
C LYS A 297 -14.98 -15.18 -1.49
N CYS A 298 -13.66 -15.37 -1.56
CA CYS A 298 -12.96 -15.60 -2.81
C CYS A 298 -12.83 -17.11 -3.09
N GLU A 299 -12.83 -17.47 -4.37
CA GLU A 299 -12.82 -18.87 -4.80
C GLU A 299 -11.69 -19.12 -5.81
N ASN A 300 -10.83 -20.10 -5.53
CA ASN A 300 -9.86 -20.61 -6.50
C ASN A 300 -10.27 -21.99 -7.03
N PHE A 301 -10.38 -22.09 -8.35
CA PHE A 301 -10.69 -23.33 -9.07
C PHE A 301 -9.51 -23.89 -9.86
N ALA A 302 -8.44 -23.11 -9.99
CA ALA A 302 -7.34 -23.40 -10.88
C ALA A 302 -6.12 -23.95 -10.13
N GLN A 303 -5.21 -24.55 -10.85
CA GLN A 303 -3.96 -25.06 -10.31
C GLN A 303 -3.01 -23.92 -9.95
N VAL A 304 -2.30 -24.09 -8.83
CA VAL A 304 -1.29 -23.16 -8.33
C VAL A 304 0.05 -23.88 -8.25
N TYR A 305 1.05 -23.31 -8.89
CA TYR A 305 2.40 -23.86 -8.94
C TYR A 305 3.40 -22.83 -8.45
N GLY A 306 4.39 -23.25 -7.70
CA GLY A 306 5.46 -22.37 -7.25
C GLY A 306 6.63 -23.12 -6.64
N ARG A 307 7.65 -22.39 -6.25
CA ARG A 307 8.78 -22.92 -5.51
C ARG A 307 8.52 -22.89 -4.00
N LYS A 308 8.15 -21.74 -3.45
CA LYS A 308 8.02 -21.53 -2.00
C LYS A 308 6.86 -20.59 -1.69
N GLU A 309 6.27 -20.74 -0.50
CA GLU A 309 5.06 -20.06 -0.05
C GLU A 309 3.93 -20.18 -1.08
N VAL A 310 3.49 -21.41 -1.33
CA VAL A 310 2.47 -21.70 -2.36
C VAL A 310 1.14 -22.02 -1.70
N GLY A 311 0.14 -21.17 -1.92
CA GLY A 311 -1.17 -21.30 -1.27
C GLY A 311 -2.34 -21.39 -2.25
N GLY A 312 -3.34 -22.20 -1.90
CA GLY A 312 -4.55 -22.31 -2.71
C GLY A 312 -5.34 -21.01 -2.81
N ILE A 313 -5.20 -20.13 -1.81
CA ILE A 313 -5.79 -18.80 -1.77
C ILE A 313 -4.69 -17.74 -1.71
N VAL A 314 -3.80 -17.81 -0.74
CA VAL A 314 -2.73 -16.83 -0.50
C VAL A 314 -1.38 -17.55 -0.44
N GLY A 315 -0.39 -17.07 -1.18
CA GLY A 315 0.98 -17.56 -1.07
C GLY A 315 1.58 -17.21 0.29
N GLN A 316 1.81 -15.93 0.49
CA GLN A 316 2.34 -15.35 1.72
C GLN A 316 1.31 -14.44 2.37
N MET A 317 0.92 -14.75 3.59
CA MET A 317 0.08 -13.89 4.42
C MET A 317 0.96 -13.15 5.42
N GLU A 318 1.10 -11.86 5.26
CA GLU A 318 1.82 -11.04 6.22
C GLU A 318 0.90 -10.70 7.39
N PRO A 319 1.29 -10.99 8.63
CA PRO A 319 0.49 -10.66 9.78
C PRO A 319 0.44 -9.14 9.98
N THR A 320 -0.70 -8.66 10.43
CA THR A 320 -0.83 -7.25 10.80
C THR A 320 -0.19 -7.00 12.15
N THR A 321 0.62 -5.98 12.21
CA THR A 321 1.18 -5.47 13.45
C THR A 321 0.15 -4.62 14.17
N PHE A 322 -0.09 -4.88 15.43
CA PHE A 322 -0.79 -3.94 16.29
C PHE A 322 0.00 -3.74 17.58
N ILE A 323 -0.07 -2.55 18.12
CA ILE A 323 0.65 -2.16 19.33
C ILE A 323 -0.33 -2.29 20.50
N GLU A 324 -0.03 -3.13 21.48
CA GLU A 324 -0.71 -3.10 22.77
C GLU A 324 0.04 -2.14 23.70
N TYR A 325 -0.70 -1.13 24.19
CA TYR A 325 -0.17 -0.21 25.19
C TYR A 325 -0.49 -0.75 26.57
N THR A 326 0.53 -0.91 27.40
CA THR A 326 0.35 -1.22 28.81
C THR A 326 0.06 0.05 29.60
N GLU A 327 -0.62 -0.07 30.75
CA GLU A 327 -0.87 1.04 31.67
C GLU A 327 0.44 1.74 32.08
N ASP A 328 1.51 0.97 32.30
CA ASP A 328 2.84 1.48 32.62
C ASP A 328 3.41 2.38 31.51
N THR A 329 3.26 1.99 30.25
CA THR A 329 3.70 2.79 29.10
C THR A 329 2.95 4.11 29.01
N MET A 330 1.63 4.11 29.24
CA MET A 330 0.81 5.32 29.28
C MET A 330 1.21 6.25 30.41
N GLN A 331 1.48 5.72 31.61
CA GLN A 331 1.97 6.50 32.73
C GLN A 331 3.35 7.13 32.46
N ILE A 332 4.25 6.40 31.81
CA ILE A 332 5.56 6.91 31.39
C ILE A 332 5.40 8.05 30.39
N LEU A 333 4.56 7.86 29.37
CA LEU A 333 4.28 8.90 28.36
C LEU A 333 3.68 10.16 28.97
N GLN A 334 2.71 10.00 29.90
CA GLN A 334 2.14 11.14 30.62
C GLN A 334 3.18 11.87 31.49
N SER A 335 4.04 11.12 32.19
CA SER A 335 5.12 11.72 32.99
C SER A 335 6.10 12.50 32.10
N GLN A 336 6.46 11.95 30.94
CA GLN A 336 7.34 12.61 29.96
C GLN A 336 6.68 13.87 29.39
N LEU A 337 5.38 13.80 29.04
CA LEU A 337 4.61 14.95 28.56
C LEU A 337 4.49 16.04 29.62
N GLY A 338 4.24 15.66 30.88
CA GLY A 338 4.25 16.57 32.01
C GLY A 338 5.59 17.28 32.19
N THR A 339 6.69 16.56 31.97
CA THR A 339 8.05 17.12 32.02
C THR A 339 8.27 18.13 30.90
N VAL A 340 7.85 17.79 29.68
CA VAL A 340 7.97 18.71 28.51
C VAL A 340 7.10 19.95 28.72
N SER A 341 5.87 19.81 29.21
CA SER A 341 4.99 20.94 29.54
C SER A 341 5.62 21.88 30.59
N ASN A 342 6.22 21.32 31.64
CA ASN A 342 6.92 22.12 32.65
C ASN A 342 8.15 22.86 32.07
N LEU A 343 8.95 22.21 31.24
CA LEU A 343 10.09 22.80 30.57
C LEU A 343 9.66 23.93 29.62
N THR A 344 8.54 23.73 28.91
CA THR A 344 7.97 24.75 28.03
C THR A 344 7.48 25.95 28.81
N GLY A 345 6.84 25.75 29.97
CA GLY A 345 6.49 26.83 30.91
C GLY A 345 7.69 27.60 31.43
N GLN A 346 8.82 26.91 31.70
CA GLN A 346 10.09 27.58 32.07
C GLN A 346 10.67 28.38 30.90
N ALA A 347 10.61 27.85 29.68
CA ALA A 347 11.03 28.58 28.48
C ALA A 347 10.18 29.84 28.29
N PHE A 348 8.87 29.73 28.44
CA PHE A 348 7.94 30.85 28.36
C PHE A 348 8.26 31.97 29.36
N SER A 349 8.48 31.64 30.64
CA SER A 349 8.85 32.61 31.65
C SER A 349 10.21 33.31 31.37
N THR A 350 11.13 32.60 30.73
CA THR A 350 12.45 33.15 30.37
C THR A 350 12.38 34.10 29.16
N ILE A 351 11.39 33.88 28.26
CA ILE A 351 11.19 34.68 27.03
C ILE A 351 10.38 35.95 27.30
N GLN A 352 9.41 35.88 28.22
CA GLN A 352 8.51 36.98 28.53
C GLN A 352 9.28 38.26 28.96
N ASP A 353 10.51 38.10 29.38
CA ASP A 353 11.41 39.22 29.76
C ASP A 353 12.16 39.83 28.55
N GLY A 354 12.04 39.38 27.31
CA GLY A 354 12.92 39.78 26.23
C GLY A 354 12.41 40.04 24.82
N ASN A 355 11.34 39.42 24.32
CA ASN A 355 10.92 39.64 22.91
C ASN A 355 9.53 39.08 22.56
N SER A 356 8.65 39.91 21.94
CA SER A 356 7.24 39.55 21.66
C SER A 356 7.01 38.54 20.53
N ASP A 357 7.93 38.44 19.56
CA ASP A 357 7.76 37.56 18.41
C ASP A 357 8.04 36.07 18.74
N MET A 358 8.88 35.83 19.74
CA MET A 358 9.19 34.50 20.25
C MET A 358 8.08 33.96 21.15
N GLY A 359 7.28 34.83 21.75
CA GLY A 359 6.16 34.47 22.60
C GLY A 359 5.08 33.65 21.86
N VAL A 360 4.78 34.03 20.62
CA VAL A 360 3.77 33.29 19.79
C VAL A 360 4.24 31.86 19.49
N GLN A 361 5.50 31.68 19.14
CA GLN A 361 6.04 30.34 18.80
C GLN A 361 6.11 29.43 20.03
N VAL A 362 6.31 29.98 21.23
CA VAL A 362 6.29 29.23 22.50
C VAL A 362 4.85 28.90 22.90
N ASP A 363 3.89 29.79 22.64
CA ASP A 363 2.47 29.52 22.83
C ASP A 363 2.01 28.37 21.91
N ASP A 364 2.42 28.36 20.63
CA ASP A 364 2.12 27.30 19.68
C ASP A 364 2.73 25.95 20.13
N LEU A 365 3.95 25.96 20.63
CA LEU A 365 4.60 24.78 21.22
C LEU A 365 3.81 24.27 22.43
N TYR A 366 3.46 25.15 23.35
CA TYR A 366 2.70 24.79 24.55
C TYR A 366 1.34 24.20 24.20
N ASN A 367 0.57 24.85 23.31
CA ASN A 367 -0.75 24.37 22.90
C ASN A 367 -0.64 23.00 22.21
N SER A 368 0.32 22.80 21.33
CA SER A 368 0.55 21.50 20.68
C SER A 368 0.86 20.38 21.69
N LEU A 369 1.58 20.69 22.77
CA LEU A 369 1.88 19.72 23.81
C LEU A 369 0.67 19.42 24.71
N VAL A 370 -0.17 20.43 24.97
CA VAL A 370 -1.44 20.25 25.68
C VAL A 370 -2.38 19.36 24.84
N ASP A 371 -2.49 19.63 23.54
CA ASP A 371 -3.32 18.83 22.62
C ASP A 371 -2.85 17.36 22.57
N ALA A 372 -1.53 17.14 22.54
CA ALA A 372 -0.96 15.79 22.60
C ALA A 372 -1.30 15.08 23.92
N LYS A 373 -1.18 15.80 25.04
CA LYS A 373 -1.53 15.29 26.36
C LYS A 373 -3.03 14.95 26.44
N ASP A 374 -3.89 15.84 26.02
CA ASP A 374 -5.34 15.66 26.09
C ASP A 374 -5.78 14.48 25.21
N ALA A 375 -5.14 14.29 24.04
CA ALA A 375 -5.38 13.11 23.21
C ALA A 375 -5.00 11.81 23.94
N LEU A 376 -3.85 11.75 24.62
CA LEU A 376 -3.44 10.56 25.38
C LEU A 376 -4.24 10.36 26.68
N ASP A 377 -4.72 11.43 27.30
CA ASP A 377 -5.57 11.33 28.50
C ASP A 377 -6.91 10.63 28.22
N THR A 378 -7.37 10.64 26.96
CA THR A 378 -8.58 9.87 26.56
C THR A 378 -8.39 8.35 26.65
N LEU A 379 -7.15 7.87 26.74
CA LEU A 379 -6.83 6.44 26.83
C LEU A 379 -6.74 5.94 28.28
N LEU A 380 -6.89 6.82 29.25
CA LEU A 380 -6.85 6.43 30.66
C LEU A 380 -8.25 6.10 31.20
N PRO A 381 -8.35 5.21 32.21
CA PRO A 381 -9.60 4.89 32.85
C PRO A 381 -10.22 6.16 33.44
N ASN A 382 -11.37 6.55 32.94
CA ASN A 382 -12.11 7.71 33.44
C ASN A 382 -13.49 7.26 33.95
N GLY A 383 -13.52 6.83 35.19
CA GLY A 383 -14.78 6.53 35.90
C GLY A 383 -15.53 5.30 35.40
N ASP A 384 -16.62 5.50 34.66
CA ASP A 384 -17.56 4.44 34.26
C ASP A 384 -17.35 3.97 32.80
N ASP A 385 -16.34 4.48 32.07
CA ASP A 385 -16.07 4.08 30.71
C ASP A 385 -15.42 2.68 30.64
N PRO A 386 -15.74 1.88 29.61
CA PRO A 386 -15.14 0.56 29.44
C PRO A 386 -13.62 0.68 29.23
N TYR A 387 -12.86 -0.03 30.06
CA TYR A 387 -11.41 -0.11 29.95
C TYR A 387 -11.00 -1.57 29.64
N PRO A 388 -10.09 -1.82 28.67
CA PRO A 388 -9.41 -0.85 27.80
C PRO A 388 -10.34 -0.19 26.77
N PRO A 389 -10.02 1.04 26.31
CA PRO A 389 -10.78 1.70 25.25
C PRO A 389 -10.80 0.85 23.98
N ASP A 390 -11.80 1.06 23.13
CA ASP A 390 -11.88 0.39 21.86
C ASP A 390 -10.71 0.83 20.93
N ARG A 391 -10.46 0.02 19.91
CA ARG A 391 -9.34 0.21 19.00
C ARG A 391 -9.40 1.54 18.25
N ASP A 392 -10.59 1.95 17.81
CA ASP A 392 -10.75 3.19 17.06
C ASP A 392 -10.43 4.40 17.94
N THR A 393 -10.80 4.35 19.22
CA THR A 393 -10.43 5.36 20.22
C THR A 393 -8.92 5.40 20.44
N ILE A 394 -8.27 4.24 20.55
CA ILE A 394 -6.81 4.15 20.71
C ILE A 394 -6.10 4.72 19.46
N ASP A 395 -6.48 4.26 18.27
CA ASP A 395 -5.84 4.71 17.02
C ASP A 395 -6.06 6.22 16.79
N ALA A 396 -7.24 6.74 17.12
CA ALA A 396 -7.53 8.18 17.03
C ALA A 396 -6.68 9.00 18.01
N ALA A 397 -6.60 8.57 19.26
CA ALA A 397 -5.81 9.26 20.29
C ALA A 397 -4.32 9.30 19.95
N ILE A 398 -3.77 8.18 19.46
CA ILE A 398 -2.37 8.09 19.04
C ILE A 398 -2.09 8.96 17.82
N ASN A 399 -2.97 8.94 16.82
CA ASN A 399 -2.81 9.78 15.62
C ASN A 399 -2.88 11.27 15.99
N ASN A 400 -3.78 11.66 16.87
CA ASN A 400 -3.88 13.02 17.35
C ASN A 400 -2.63 13.43 18.15
N ALA A 401 -2.19 12.59 19.08
CA ALA A 401 -0.97 12.85 19.85
C ALA A 401 0.26 12.97 18.94
N ASN A 402 0.43 12.09 17.97
CA ASN A 402 1.54 12.15 17.02
C ASN A 402 1.50 13.44 16.16
N SER A 403 0.32 13.85 15.71
CA SER A 403 0.15 15.08 14.94
C SER A 403 0.51 16.31 15.78
N SER A 404 0.07 16.34 17.03
CA SER A 404 0.36 17.42 17.96
C SER A 404 1.84 17.46 18.38
N LEU A 405 2.50 16.30 18.55
CA LEU A 405 3.95 16.22 18.80
C LEU A 405 4.76 16.67 17.57
N ALA A 406 4.30 16.39 16.36
CA ALA A 406 4.93 16.88 15.14
C ALA A 406 4.81 18.41 15.01
N ALA A 407 3.65 18.99 15.37
CA ALA A 407 3.45 20.42 15.44
C ALA A 407 4.36 21.07 16.50
N ALA A 408 4.45 20.47 17.70
CA ALA A 408 5.35 20.89 18.75
C ALA A 408 6.83 20.88 18.30
N GLY A 409 7.25 19.84 17.56
CA GLY A 409 8.57 19.77 16.95
C GLY A 409 8.84 20.91 15.96
N SER A 410 7.86 21.29 15.16
CA SER A 410 7.97 22.40 14.20
C SER A 410 8.09 23.74 14.90
N SER A 411 7.30 24.00 15.95
CA SER A 411 7.38 25.20 16.77
C SER A 411 8.72 25.31 17.49
N LEU A 412 9.24 24.19 18.02
CA LEU A 412 10.56 24.12 18.63
C LEU A 412 11.67 24.49 17.64
N TYR A 413 11.58 24.03 16.39
CA TYR A 413 12.54 24.37 15.33
C TYR A 413 12.52 25.87 15.01
N ALA A 414 11.32 26.47 14.92
CA ALA A 414 11.18 27.91 14.68
C ALA A 414 11.78 28.76 15.83
N ILE A 415 11.60 28.30 17.07
CA ILE A 415 12.21 28.93 18.24
C ILE A 415 13.76 28.82 18.18
N MET A 416 14.28 27.63 17.85
CA MET A 416 15.74 27.42 17.77
C MET A 416 16.40 28.25 16.66
N ASP A 417 15.73 28.50 15.56
CA ASP A 417 16.20 29.31 14.44
C ASP A 417 16.19 30.80 14.80
N SER A 418 15.26 31.22 15.67
CA SER A 418 15.14 32.63 16.14
C SER A 418 16.13 32.99 17.28
N VAL A 419 16.69 31.99 17.96
CA VAL A 419 17.56 32.16 19.15
C VAL A 419 19.04 32.24 18.77
N ASN A 420 19.39 32.92 17.72
CA ASN A 420 20.81 32.92 17.27
C ASN A 420 21.81 33.65 18.18
N ASP A 421 21.39 34.45 19.19
CA ASP A 421 22.35 35.25 19.99
C ASP A 421 21.99 35.52 21.46
N THR A 422 20.95 35.00 22.05
CA THR A 422 20.61 35.36 23.43
C THR A 422 20.28 34.17 24.34
N ALA A 423 21.16 33.94 25.28
CA ALA A 423 21.01 33.19 26.54
C ALA A 423 21.21 31.65 26.49
N ASP A 424 22.36 31.23 27.05
CA ASP A 424 22.71 29.83 27.42
C ASP A 424 21.60 29.07 28.20
N SER A 425 20.73 29.81 28.88
CA SER A 425 19.62 29.21 29.65
C SER A 425 18.52 28.69 28.76
N LEU A 426 18.07 29.44 27.75
CA LEU A 426 17.04 29.04 26.80
C LEU A 426 17.53 27.89 25.94
N SER A 427 18.76 27.94 25.45
CA SER A 427 19.39 26.84 24.71
C SER A 427 19.48 25.53 25.52
N ARG A 428 19.64 25.61 26.85
CA ARG A 428 19.60 24.41 27.71
C ARG A 428 18.19 23.85 27.86
N ILE A 429 17.19 24.70 28.06
CA ILE A 429 15.79 24.30 28.18
C ILE A 429 15.34 23.64 26.85
N MET A 430 15.63 24.25 25.70
CA MET A 430 15.28 23.73 24.38
C MET A 430 15.94 22.38 24.10
N ARG A 431 17.20 22.18 24.50
CA ARG A 431 17.86 20.87 24.39
C ARG A 431 17.22 19.82 25.30
N SER A 432 16.75 20.21 26.48
CA SER A 432 16.02 19.30 27.37
C SER A 432 14.66 18.92 26.80
N ILE A 433 13.93 19.86 26.22
CA ILE A 433 12.65 19.59 25.52
C ILE A 433 12.88 18.62 24.35
N ALA A 434 13.85 18.89 23.48
CA ALA A 434 14.20 18.02 22.37
C ALA A 434 14.60 16.60 22.82
N GLY A 435 15.34 16.51 23.94
CA GLY A 435 15.68 15.24 24.58
C GLY A 435 14.47 14.47 25.08
N GLN A 436 13.51 15.17 25.69
CA GLN A 436 12.27 14.54 26.17
C GLN A 436 11.37 14.10 25.00
N ILE A 437 11.22 14.90 23.95
CA ILE A 437 10.46 14.50 22.75
C ILE A 437 11.09 13.26 22.11
N SER A 438 12.42 13.18 22.04
CA SER A 438 13.13 11.99 21.57
C SER A 438 12.91 10.78 22.49
N ALA A 439 12.88 10.99 23.80
CA ALA A 439 12.58 9.95 24.79
C ALA A 439 11.12 9.45 24.68
N MET A 440 10.17 10.35 24.44
CA MET A 440 8.78 9.98 24.18
C MET A 440 8.64 9.15 22.91
N SER A 441 9.28 9.54 21.82
CA SER A 441 9.32 8.76 20.58
C SER A 441 9.96 7.38 20.80
N ALA A 442 11.01 7.30 21.64
CA ALA A 442 11.61 6.03 22.02
C ALA A 442 10.68 5.20 22.93
N THR A 443 9.92 5.84 23.84
CA THR A 443 8.93 5.13 24.69
C THR A 443 7.78 4.58 23.86
N VAL A 444 7.25 5.34 22.89
CA VAL A 444 6.26 4.86 21.93
C VAL A 444 6.85 3.71 21.10
N GLY A 445 8.10 3.82 20.66
CA GLY A 445 8.81 2.76 19.94
C GLY A 445 9.17 1.55 20.81
N SER A 446 9.41 1.71 22.12
CA SER A 446 9.81 0.64 23.04
C SER A 446 8.62 -0.02 23.76
N ALA A 447 7.44 0.57 23.76
CA ALA A 447 6.21 -0.07 24.23
C ALA A 447 5.91 -1.37 23.49
N SER A 448 6.55 -1.56 22.35
CA SER A 448 6.46 -2.74 21.53
C SER A 448 7.44 -3.89 21.91
N GLN A 449 8.22 -3.81 23.01
CA GLN A 449 9.35 -4.75 23.22
C GLN A 449 9.16 -5.91 24.23
N ASN A 450 7.97 -6.24 24.72
CA ASN A 450 7.85 -7.25 25.80
C ASN A 450 6.86 -8.39 25.57
N LEU A 451 6.64 -8.84 24.34
CA LEU A 451 5.80 -10.00 24.09
C LEU A 451 6.62 -11.12 23.43
N GLY A 452 7.36 -11.84 24.24
CA GLY A 452 8.11 -13.02 23.80
C GLY A 452 7.21 -14.00 23.08
N GLY A 453 7.52 -14.25 21.83
CA GLY A 453 7.09 -15.21 20.84
C GLY A 453 6.13 -16.35 21.21
N THR A 454 4.99 -16.06 21.84
CA THR A 454 3.97 -17.07 22.09
C THR A 454 2.90 -16.94 21.01
N ILE A 455 2.74 -17.96 20.19
CA ILE A 455 1.57 -18.05 19.31
C ILE A 455 0.37 -18.36 20.16
N GLU A 456 -0.60 -17.47 20.21
CA GLU A 456 -1.86 -17.65 20.89
C GLU A 456 -2.96 -17.99 19.88
N ASP A 457 -3.73 -19.03 20.14
CA ASP A 457 -4.95 -19.34 19.39
C ASP A 457 -6.07 -18.41 19.84
N ILE A 458 -6.54 -17.54 18.93
CA ILE A 458 -7.63 -16.58 19.17
C ILE A 458 -8.92 -16.99 18.45
N SER A 459 -9.08 -18.26 18.09
CA SER A 459 -10.24 -18.76 17.31
C SER A 459 -11.59 -18.53 18.01
N ASP A 460 -11.59 -18.40 19.33
CA ASP A 460 -12.77 -18.13 20.16
C ASP A 460 -13.09 -16.64 20.33
N ARG A 461 -12.23 -15.74 19.83
CA ARG A 461 -12.44 -14.29 19.91
C ARG A 461 -13.30 -13.80 18.74
N ASP A 462 -14.09 -12.77 18.99
CA ASP A 462 -14.78 -12.06 17.91
C ASP A 462 -13.75 -11.31 17.05
N THR A 463 -13.65 -11.71 15.78
CA THR A 463 -12.72 -11.12 14.80
C THR A 463 -13.46 -10.34 13.72
N ALA A 464 -14.75 -10.00 13.92
CA ALA A 464 -15.59 -9.36 12.91
C ALA A 464 -15.04 -8.01 12.45
N GLU A 465 -14.47 -7.25 13.36
CA GLU A 465 -13.93 -5.91 13.12
C GLU A 465 -12.52 -5.91 12.50
N ILE A 466 -11.87 -7.08 12.45
CA ILE A 466 -10.53 -7.18 11.85
C ILE A 466 -10.66 -7.17 10.32
N LEU A 467 -10.13 -6.13 9.68
CA LEU A 467 -10.15 -5.94 8.22
C LEU A 467 -8.75 -5.90 7.60
N SER A 468 -7.70 -6.30 8.33
CA SER A 468 -6.34 -6.38 7.84
C SER A 468 -5.69 -7.69 8.32
N GLY A 469 -4.80 -8.27 7.52
CA GLY A 469 -4.23 -9.58 7.80
C GLY A 469 -5.31 -10.66 7.94
N LYS A 470 -6.40 -10.60 7.11
CA LYS A 470 -7.55 -11.50 7.24
C LYS A 470 -7.94 -12.19 5.94
N VAL A 471 -8.16 -13.49 6.03
CA VAL A 471 -8.74 -14.33 4.97
C VAL A 471 -9.99 -15.02 5.51
N GLU A 472 -11.15 -14.73 4.95
CA GLU A 472 -12.43 -15.20 5.49
C GLU A 472 -13.32 -15.80 4.41
N LYS A 473 -13.91 -16.95 4.70
CA LYS A 473 -14.88 -17.66 3.85
C LYS A 473 -14.39 -17.89 2.43
N CYS A 474 -13.08 -18.10 2.27
CA CYS A 474 -12.46 -18.38 0.98
C CYS A 474 -12.37 -19.89 0.73
N THR A 475 -12.53 -20.31 -0.51
CA THR A 475 -12.49 -21.74 -0.88
C THR A 475 -11.48 -22.02 -1.97
N ASN A 476 -10.69 -23.08 -1.77
CA ASN A 476 -9.81 -23.61 -2.80
C ASN A 476 -10.28 -25.02 -3.23
N SER A 477 -10.45 -25.20 -4.52
CA SER A 477 -10.69 -26.52 -5.13
C SER A 477 -9.61 -26.91 -6.14
N GLY A 478 -8.67 -26.00 -6.44
CA GLY A 478 -7.54 -26.24 -7.31
C GLY A 478 -6.41 -27.01 -6.63
N ALA A 479 -5.65 -27.75 -7.39
CA ALA A 479 -4.44 -28.41 -6.87
C ALA A 479 -3.33 -27.39 -6.58
N VAL A 480 -2.63 -27.55 -5.47
CA VAL A 480 -1.49 -26.73 -5.04
C VAL A 480 -0.23 -27.58 -5.09
N LEU A 481 0.77 -27.14 -5.83
CA LEU A 481 2.05 -27.82 -5.99
C LEU A 481 3.19 -26.85 -5.71
N GLY A 482 3.86 -27.04 -4.57
CA GLY A 482 5.04 -26.27 -4.15
C GLY A 482 6.25 -27.17 -3.95
N ASP A 483 7.42 -26.57 -3.79
CA ASP A 483 8.59 -27.29 -3.30
C ASP A 483 8.72 -27.15 -1.77
N LEU A 484 8.48 -25.94 -1.26
CA LEU A 484 8.55 -25.57 0.16
C LEU A 484 7.28 -24.82 0.56
N ASN A 485 6.80 -25.03 1.78
CA ASN A 485 5.67 -24.30 2.37
C ASN A 485 4.44 -24.25 1.47
N ALA A 486 3.80 -25.40 1.25
CA ALA A 486 2.59 -25.50 0.45
C ALA A 486 1.36 -25.65 1.34
N GLY A 487 0.35 -24.81 1.15
CA GLY A 487 -0.90 -24.81 1.92
C GLY A 487 -2.16 -24.79 1.08
N GLY A 488 -3.22 -25.47 1.52
CA GLY A 488 -4.50 -25.51 0.82
C GLY A 488 -5.21 -24.15 0.81
N VAL A 489 -4.96 -23.31 1.81
CA VAL A 489 -5.47 -21.94 1.92
C VAL A 489 -4.31 -20.96 1.88
N VAL A 490 -3.37 -21.03 2.80
CA VAL A 490 -2.23 -20.12 2.91
C VAL A 490 -0.94 -20.94 2.87
N GLY A 491 0.04 -20.52 2.08
CA GLY A 491 1.36 -21.16 1.99
C GLY A 491 2.21 -20.90 3.22
N ALA A 492 2.31 -19.63 3.64
CA ALA A 492 3.01 -19.23 4.86
C ALA A 492 2.36 -18.00 5.52
N ILE A 493 2.55 -17.89 6.84
CA ILE A 493 2.18 -16.71 7.63
C ILE A 493 3.49 -16.19 8.25
N ALA A 494 4.08 -15.20 7.62
CA ALA A 494 5.33 -14.58 8.07
C ALA A 494 5.56 -13.26 7.32
N TYR A 495 6.49 -12.45 7.82
CA TYR A 495 7.04 -11.36 7.03
C TYR A 495 8.07 -11.91 6.03
N GLU A 496 7.96 -11.45 4.79
CA GLU A 496 8.93 -11.78 3.76
C GLU A 496 10.23 -10.99 3.97
N ASN A 497 11.34 -11.68 3.98
CA ASN A 497 12.65 -11.04 3.89
C ASN A 497 13.03 -10.91 2.41
N ARG A 498 12.84 -9.75 1.82
CA ARG A 498 13.15 -9.47 0.41
C ARG A 498 14.62 -9.69 0.03
N LEU A 499 15.52 -9.74 1.01
CA LEU A 499 16.96 -9.98 0.80
C LEU A 499 17.30 -11.48 0.78
N ASP A 500 16.43 -12.31 1.35
CA ASP A 500 16.58 -13.75 1.42
C ASP A 500 15.20 -14.42 1.32
N PRO A 501 14.62 -14.50 0.12
CA PRO A 501 13.28 -15.06 -0.08
C PRO A 501 13.22 -16.57 0.24
N GLU A 502 14.36 -17.26 0.36
CA GLU A 502 14.38 -18.65 0.75
C GLU A 502 14.60 -18.87 2.26
N ASN A 503 14.96 -17.83 3.03
CA ASN A 503 15.38 -17.93 4.45
C ASN A 503 16.48 -18.96 4.69
N ASP A 504 17.31 -19.20 3.69
CA ASP A 504 18.39 -20.18 3.74
C ASP A 504 19.67 -19.62 4.39
N LEU A 505 19.80 -18.29 4.37
CA LEU A 505 20.90 -17.57 5.01
C LEU A 505 20.45 -17.10 6.39
N GLN A 506 20.71 -17.88 7.41
CA GLN A 506 20.67 -17.39 8.78
C GLN A 506 21.85 -16.42 8.96
N ILE A 507 21.64 -15.15 8.70
CA ILE A 507 22.57 -14.11 9.12
C ILE A 507 22.48 -14.05 10.63
N GLY A 508 23.37 -14.81 11.29
CA GLY A 508 23.50 -14.81 12.74
C GLY A 508 23.94 -13.43 13.21
N GLY A 509 23.03 -12.73 13.80
CA GLY A 509 23.24 -11.45 14.44
C GLY A 509 21.89 -10.92 14.87
N ASP A 510 21.67 -10.91 16.17
CA ASP A 510 20.51 -10.34 16.85
C ASP A 510 20.48 -8.81 16.65
N ASN A 511 20.32 -8.40 15.39
CA ASN A 511 20.08 -7.01 14.97
C ASN A 511 18.63 -6.79 14.56
N SER A 512 17.74 -7.71 14.93
CA SER A 512 16.32 -7.44 14.90
C SER A 512 16.07 -6.25 15.83
N MET A 513 15.61 -5.12 15.28
CA MET A 513 14.87 -4.17 16.10
C MET A 513 13.72 -4.98 16.70
N ASN A 514 13.89 -5.41 17.93
CA ASN A 514 12.84 -6.05 18.71
C ASN A 514 11.75 -5.00 18.94
N PHE A 515 10.79 -4.96 18.03
CA PHE A 515 9.51 -4.35 18.33
C PHE A 515 8.64 -5.48 18.88
N ASP A 516 8.28 -5.44 20.14
CA ASP A 516 7.25 -6.33 20.71
C ASP A 516 5.88 -5.91 20.18
N THR A 517 5.69 -6.13 18.92
CA THR A 517 4.42 -5.99 18.24
C THR A 517 3.72 -7.32 18.30
N GLN A 518 2.47 -7.33 18.73
CA GLN A 518 1.65 -8.51 18.50
C GLN A 518 1.38 -8.62 17.02
N LEU A 519 1.75 -9.77 16.47
CA LEU A 519 1.47 -10.12 15.09
C LEU A 519 0.16 -10.89 15.06
N ARG A 520 -0.78 -10.43 14.24
CA ARG A 520 -2.08 -11.08 14.10
C ARG A 520 -2.39 -11.39 12.65
N ALA A 521 -2.65 -12.67 12.39
CA ALA A 521 -3.23 -13.14 11.15
C ALA A 521 -4.52 -13.91 11.45
N VAL A 522 -5.57 -13.67 10.67
CA VAL A 522 -6.88 -14.30 10.87
C VAL A 522 -7.25 -15.11 9.63
N ILE A 523 -7.43 -16.41 9.80
CA ILE A 523 -8.00 -17.31 8.79
C ILE A 523 -9.29 -17.86 9.36
N LEU A 524 -10.43 -17.51 8.76
CA LEU A 524 -11.76 -17.82 9.30
C LEU A 524 -12.65 -18.48 8.24
N ASP A 525 -13.29 -19.57 8.60
CA ASP A 525 -14.28 -20.27 7.76
C ASP A 525 -13.80 -20.58 6.33
N CYS A 526 -12.51 -20.85 6.15
CA CYS A 526 -11.93 -21.19 4.86
C CYS A 526 -11.92 -22.70 4.61
N GLU A 527 -12.07 -23.10 3.36
CA GLU A 527 -12.14 -24.51 2.97
C GLU A 527 -11.16 -24.83 1.86
N ASN A 528 -10.48 -25.97 1.96
CA ASN A 528 -9.70 -26.54 0.88
C ASN A 528 -10.20 -27.94 0.54
N SER A 529 -10.59 -28.14 -0.71
CA SER A 529 -10.92 -29.45 -1.29
C SER A 529 -9.92 -29.90 -2.36
N GLY A 530 -8.97 -29.03 -2.73
CA GLY A 530 -7.90 -29.35 -3.67
C GLY A 530 -6.77 -30.17 -3.03
N SER A 531 -6.03 -30.92 -3.84
CA SER A 531 -4.84 -31.62 -3.38
C SER A 531 -3.70 -30.62 -3.10
N VAL A 532 -2.92 -30.91 -2.07
CA VAL A 532 -1.73 -30.12 -1.72
C VAL A 532 -0.52 -31.04 -1.77
N THR A 533 0.52 -30.60 -2.46
CA THR A 533 1.78 -31.36 -2.57
C THR A 533 2.97 -30.44 -2.36
N ALA A 534 3.81 -30.76 -1.38
CA ALA A 534 5.14 -30.17 -1.22
C ALA A 534 6.20 -31.25 -1.50
N LYS A 535 7.24 -30.89 -2.24
CA LYS A 535 8.28 -31.86 -2.63
C LYS A 535 9.40 -32.00 -1.61
N ARG A 536 9.66 -30.96 -0.82
CA ARG A 536 10.81 -30.92 0.09
C ARG A 536 10.41 -30.83 1.56
N GLN A 537 9.62 -29.83 1.94
CA GLN A 537 9.23 -29.58 3.34
C GLN A 537 7.88 -28.87 3.45
N ASN A 538 7.20 -29.13 4.56
CA ASN A 538 6.01 -28.41 5.05
C ASN A 538 4.80 -28.41 4.10
N VAL A 539 3.86 -29.30 4.37
CA VAL A 539 2.53 -29.33 3.77
C VAL A 539 1.50 -28.92 4.82
#